data_7a2c71727d6e3c6afda8b97d52154732
#
_entry.id   7a2c71727d6e3c6afda8b97d52154732
#
_cell.length_a   1.000
_cell.length_b   1.000
_cell.length_c   1.000
_cell.angle_alpha   90.00
_cell.angle_beta   90.00
_cell.angle_gamma   90.00
#
_symmetry.space_group_name_H-M   'P 1'
#
loop_
_entity.id
_entity.type
_entity.pdbx_description
1 polymer ?
#
loop_
_entity_poly.entity_id
_entity_poly.type
_entity_poly.pdbx_seq_one_letter_code
_entity_poly.pdbx_strand_id
1 'polypeptide(L)'
;MLKCLAVNRLQNTVLIAALSFLLAAACSTGLDTQMGALLDRMEEDMGYVNTVSSSDVAKVADWFVRRGDYSQKARALYCLGRSQFNERSYSAAIVSYTKALEYAGKAGDTLREGLICRDMARTSGVSSNSADEILYLARASEAFKAAGEEGESLRTLLEIGKAHSAAGKFDAAEDIFKSVLYDSHESRDTLLEARCLESYASLAVSKDVPDPTLAIDMLGRAANELHYPLNSADKGILAYSYSLAGDQKEALRWLSEAKASVESDEDAADADFREYQIASRSGDTARALRALERVTEYGDKAQSEALEGAVSASQRDYIQGQADIQAEKLRSARLKMWLLALAALLIVGGVVVAYLYYRSSQRRVLEAEVAEREKYMTIAEDLQKRLAVKEEEGPGFEALERLCEQYYIYEGTDNLQPRILKEVKSIVSGLRSDKKVRKRLEDTLDKRENGVMTKLRSEFPSWKEEDFQLYAFTAAGFSTTTISALMEKEKSVIYNRVWRLKGRISNSASEEKDFFLACLDN
;
A
#
# COMPACT_ATOMS: atom_id res chain seq x y z
N MET A 1 41.66 57.08 -35.42
CA MET A 1 42.16 56.06 -34.51
C MET A 1 41.10 55.53 -33.47
N LEU A 2 40.33 56.42 -32.83
CA LEU A 2 39.33 56.02 -31.80
C LEU A 2 38.15 55.20 -32.34
N LYS A 3 37.71 55.40 -33.57
CA LYS A 3 36.62 54.60 -34.19
C LYS A 3 37.02 53.14 -34.51
N CYS A 4 38.30 52.88 -34.88
CA CYS A 4 38.79 51.50 -35.10
C CYS A 4 38.93 50.70 -33.79
N LEU A 5 39.27 51.33 -32.68
CA LEU A 5 39.39 50.70 -31.37
C LEU A 5 38.01 50.31 -30.79
N ALA A 6 36.99 51.10 -31.05
CA ALA A 6 35.61 50.80 -30.60
C ALA A 6 35.00 49.61 -31.38
N VAL A 7 35.24 49.53 -32.70
CA VAL A 7 34.76 48.43 -33.55
C VAL A 7 35.44 47.12 -33.18
N ASN A 8 36.76 47.14 -32.91
CA ASN A 8 37.48 45.94 -32.46
C ASN A 8 37.06 45.46 -31.06
N ARG A 9 36.69 46.38 -30.14
CA ARG A 9 36.13 45.98 -28.82
C ARG A 9 34.74 45.36 -28.96
N LEU A 10 33.89 45.90 -29.85
CA LEU A 10 32.55 45.35 -30.11
C LEU A 10 32.63 43.96 -30.74
N GLN A 11 33.55 43.76 -31.71
CA GLN A 11 33.78 42.45 -32.34
C GLN A 11 34.30 41.40 -31.32
N ASN A 12 35.24 41.81 -30.45
CA ASN A 12 35.75 40.90 -29.41
C ASN A 12 34.68 40.56 -28.36
N THR A 13 33.82 41.48 -27.96
CA THR A 13 32.71 41.17 -27.04
C THR A 13 31.66 40.24 -27.65
N VAL A 14 31.34 40.41 -28.94
CA VAL A 14 30.43 39.51 -29.66
C VAL A 14 31.06 38.14 -29.86
N LEU A 15 32.37 38.08 -30.11
CA LEU A 15 33.09 36.80 -30.25
C LEU A 15 33.17 36.03 -28.93
N ILE A 16 33.43 36.74 -27.80
CA ILE A 16 33.44 36.14 -26.46
C ILE A 16 32.04 35.68 -26.06
N ALA A 17 30.99 36.45 -26.36
CA ALA A 17 29.61 36.06 -26.13
C ALA A 17 29.21 34.83 -26.96
N ALA A 18 29.61 34.75 -28.25
CA ALA A 18 29.38 33.61 -29.12
C ALA A 18 30.14 32.38 -28.65
N LEU A 19 31.41 32.53 -28.23
CA LEU A 19 32.20 31.41 -27.66
C LEU A 19 31.63 30.92 -26.34
N SER A 20 31.18 31.80 -25.46
CA SER A 20 30.53 31.42 -24.18
C SER A 20 29.19 30.73 -24.44
N PHE A 21 28.44 31.13 -25.44
CA PHE A 21 27.20 30.46 -25.85
C PHE A 21 27.47 29.08 -26.47
N LEU A 22 28.51 28.94 -27.31
CA LEU A 22 28.93 27.65 -27.88
C LEU A 22 29.48 26.69 -26.79
N LEU A 23 30.24 27.21 -25.85
CA LEU A 23 30.71 26.43 -24.70
C LEU A 23 29.53 25.98 -23.78
N ALA A 24 28.59 26.87 -23.53
CA ALA A 24 27.38 26.54 -22.78
C ALA A 24 26.52 25.49 -23.52
N ALA A 25 26.38 25.63 -24.86
CA ALA A 25 25.70 24.64 -25.68
C ALA A 25 26.42 23.27 -25.71
N ALA A 26 27.76 23.26 -25.82
CA ALA A 26 28.54 22.03 -25.80
C ALA A 26 28.52 21.33 -24.43
N CYS A 27 28.50 22.11 -23.33
CA CYS A 27 28.30 21.55 -21.99
C CYS A 27 26.86 21.01 -21.80
N SER A 28 25.85 21.64 -22.40
CA SER A 28 24.48 21.15 -22.31
C SER A 28 24.28 19.85 -23.09
N THR A 29 24.83 19.72 -24.32
CA THR A 29 24.74 18.48 -25.10
C THR A 29 25.45 17.29 -24.43
N GLY A 30 26.57 17.51 -23.78
CA GLY A 30 27.28 16.49 -23.00
C GLY A 30 26.47 16.02 -21.79
N LEU A 31 25.81 16.94 -21.11
CA LEU A 31 24.97 16.62 -19.95
C LEU A 31 23.66 15.92 -20.37
N ASP A 32 23.08 16.36 -21.51
CA ASP A 32 21.88 15.74 -22.09
C ASP A 32 22.14 14.27 -22.45
N THR A 33 23.31 13.99 -23.06
CA THR A 33 23.73 12.61 -23.40
C THR A 33 23.96 11.77 -22.15
N GLN A 34 24.59 12.33 -21.11
CA GLN A 34 24.85 11.62 -19.85
C GLN A 34 23.54 11.29 -19.11
N MET A 35 22.61 12.24 -19.07
CA MET A 35 21.30 12.02 -18.44
C MET A 35 20.46 11.02 -19.23
N GLY A 36 20.54 11.03 -20.56
CA GLY A 36 19.91 10.03 -21.43
C GLY A 36 20.43 8.63 -21.15
N ALA A 37 21.75 8.45 -21.17
CA ALA A 37 22.38 7.18 -20.86
C ALA A 37 22.08 6.66 -19.43
N LEU A 38 21.94 7.58 -18.46
CA LEU A 38 21.55 7.21 -17.09
C LEU A 38 20.10 6.75 -17.03
N LEU A 39 19.19 7.41 -17.75
CA LEU A 39 17.79 7.00 -17.84
C LEU A 39 17.65 5.64 -18.52
N ASP A 40 18.35 5.42 -19.63
CA ASP A 40 18.37 4.14 -20.34
C ASP A 40 18.88 3.02 -19.42
N ARG A 41 19.97 3.27 -18.69
CA ARG A 41 20.49 2.31 -17.72
C ARG A 41 19.49 2.02 -16.57
N MET A 42 18.80 3.02 -16.08
CA MET A 42 17.75 2.84 -15.04
C MET A 42 16.59 1.99 -15.55
N GLU A 43 16.30 2.06 -16.84
CA GLU A 43 15.20 1.31 -17.43
C GLU A 43 15.60 -0.10 -17.80
N GLU A 44 16.80 -0.30 -18.36
CA GLU A 44 17.32 -1.60 -18.75
C GLU A 44 17.73 -2.46 -17.54
N ASP A 45 18.33 -1.84 -16.53
CA ASP A 45 18.80 -2.52 -15.33
C ASP A 45 17.87 -2.22 -14.15
N MET A 46 16.83 -3.03 -14.00
CA MET A 46 15.90 -2.91 -12.88
C MET A 46 16.56 -3.17 -11.52
N GLY A 47 17.66 -3.95 -11.48
CA GLY A 47 18.51 -4.11 -10.30
C GLY A 47 19.18 -2.80 -9.92
N TYR A 48 19.63 -2.02 -10.90
CA TYR A 48 20.21 -0.70 -10.67
C TYR A 48 19.21 0.27 -10.03
N VAL A 49 17.95 0.34 -10.51
CA VAL A 49 16.91 1.18 -9.88
C VAL A 49 16.65 0.76 -8.43
N ASN A 50 16.80 -0.52 -8.11
CA ASN A 50 16.62 -1.01 -6.75
C ASN A 50 17.75 -0.61 -5.79
N THR A 51 18.93 -0.27 -6.32
CA THR A 51 20.13 0.10 -5.54
C THR A 51 20.35 1.61 -5.44
N VAL A 52 19.73 2.40 -6.30
CA VAL A 52 19.86 3.86 -6.33
C VAL A 52 18.78 4.50 -5.45
N SER A 53 19.17 5.48 -4.64
CA SER A 53 18.21 6.18 -3.78
C SER A 53 17.18 6.96 -4.60
N SER A 54 15.93 7.00 -4.10
CA SER A 54 14.87 7.78 -4.76
C SER A 54 15.23 9.27 -4.91
N SER A 55 16.05 9.81 -4.01
CA SER A 55 16.53 11.19 -4.10
C SER A 55 17.44 11.44 -5.31
N ASP A 56 18.23 10.44 -5.71
CA ASP A 56 19.10 10.56 -6.89
C ASP A 56 18.29 10.33 -8.18
N VAL A 57 17.37 9.37 -8.17
CA VAL A 57 16.41 9.18 -9.27
C VAL A 57 15.55 10.43 -9.46
N ALA A 58 15.13 11.11 -8.38
CA ALA A 58 14.37 12.34 -8.44
C ALA A 58 15.13 13.47 -9.16
N LYS A 59 16.45 13.58 -9.01
CA LYS A 59 17.27 14.56 -9.74
C LYS A 59 17.21 14.33 -11.26
N VAL A 60 17.26 13.06 -11.67
CA VAL A 60 17.13 12.67 -13.08
C VAL A 60 15.72 12.94 -13.58
N ALA A 61 14.69 12.59 -12.81
CA ALA A 61 13.30 12.85 -13.15
C ALA A 61 13.02 14.35 -13.28
N ASP A 62 13.48 15.18 -12.34
CA ASP A 62 13.37 16.63 -12.39
C ASP A 62 14.03 17.24 -13.64
N TRP A 63 15.17 16.68 -14.02
CA TRP A 63 15.88 17.13 -15.20
C TRP A 63 15.06 16.88 -16.48
N PHE A 64 14.49 15.66 -16.63
CA PHE A 64 13.65 15.32 -17.78
C PHE A 64 12.29 16.02 -17.76
N VAL A 65 11.66 16.20 -16.60
CA VAL A 65 10.41 16.96 -16.47
C VAL A 65 10.55 18.38 -17.02
N ARG A 66 11.73 18.99 -16.88
CA ARG A 66 11.99 20.37 -17.39
C ARG A 66 12.39 20.42 -18.86
N ARG A 67 13.06 19.40 -19.40
CA ARG A 67 13.73 19.45 -20.70
C ARG A 67 13.32 18.32 -21.65
N GLY A 68 12.91 17.17 -21.12
CA GLY A 68 12.58 16.00 -21.92
C GLY A 68 11.29 16.16 -22.72
N ASP A 69 11.14 15.30 -23.73
CA ASP A 69 9.86 15.07 -24.38
C ASP A 69 8.89 14.29 -23.47
N TYR A 70 7.67 14.03 -23.94
CA TYR A 70 6.67 13.34 -23.12
C TYR A 70 7.07 11.88 -22.80
N SER A 71 7.72 11.17 -23.72
CA SER A 71 8.20 9.82 -23.49
C SER A 71 9.29 9.79 -22.41
N GLN A 72 10.30 10.67 -22.52
CA GLN A 72 11.37 10.79 -21.55
C GLN A 72 10.86 11.18 -20.15
N LYS A 73 9.87 12.08 -20.09
CA LYS A 73 9.20 12.45 -18.81
C LYS A 73 8.50 11.26 -18.18
N ALA A 74 7.75 10.49 -18.98
CA ALA A 74 7.07 9.29 -18.52
C ALA A 74 8.06 8.26 -17.99
N ARG A 75 9.13 7.99 -18.74
CA ARG A 75 10.20 7.05 -18.37
C ARG A 75 10.85 7.42 -17.04
N ALA A 76 11.29 8.66 -16.92
CA ALA A 76 12.02 9.14 -15.75
C ALA A 76 11.14 9.13 -14.48
N LEU A 77 9.87 9.55 -14.60
CA LEU A 77 8.92 9.52 -13.49
C LEU A 77 8.50 8.09 -13.12
N TYR A 78 8.43 7.18 -14.09
CA TYR A 78 8.19 5.77 -13.84
C TYR A 78 9.34 5.14 -13.03
N CYS A 79 10.60 5.39 -13.42
CA CYS A 79 11.77 4.96 -12.64
C CYS A 79 11.75 5.54 -11.22
N LEU A 80 11.35 6.81 -11.06
CA LEU A 80 11.20 7.42 -9.73
C LEU A 80 10.16 6.72 -8.89
N GLY A 81 8.98 6.45 -9.47
CA GLY A 81 7.91 5.72 -8.77
C GLY A 81 8.36 4.33 -8.32
N ARG A 82 9.11 3.61 -9.15
CA ARG A 82 9.68 2.30 -8.79
C ARG A 82 10.69 2.37 -7.66
N SER A 83 11.61 3.35 -7.70
CA SER A 83 12.57 3.55 -6.62
C SER A 83 11.87 3.89 -5.30
N GLN A 84 10.85 4.75 -5.34
CA GLN A 84 10.03 5.09 -4.17
C GLN A 84 9.24 3.88 -3.65
N PHE A 85 8.71 3.03 -4.53
CA PHE A 85 8.07 1.78 -4.13
C PHE A 85 9.03 0.86 -3.39
N ASN A 86 10.26 0.68 -3.90
CA ASN A 86 11.28 -0.15 -3.26
C ASN A 86 11.71 0.39 -1.89
N GLU A 87 11.68 1.71 -1.70
CA GLU A 87 11.88 2.35 -0.40
C GLU A 87 10.65 2.34 0.50
N ARG A 88 9.57 1.63 0.11
CA ARG A 88 8.28 1.57 0.81
C ARG A 88 7.56 2.92 0.93
N SER A 89 7.96 3.92 0.15
CA SER A 89 7.32 5.25 0.05
C SER A 89 6.12 5.20 -0.91
N TYR A 90 5.13 4.37 -0.60
CA TYR A 90 4.02 4.02 -1.49
C TYR A 90 3.20 5.22 -1.94
N SER A 91 2.92 6.18 -1.05
CA SER A 91 2.19 7.41 -1.40
C SER A 91 2.94 8.27 -2.42
N ALA A 92 4.26 8.40 -2.26
CA ALA A 92 5.10 9.13 -3.21
C ALA A 92 5.19 8.39 -4.55
N ALA A 93 5.28 7.05 -4.52
CA ALA A 93 5.29 6.21 -5.72
C ALA A 93 4.00 6.40 -6.55
N ILE A 94 2.82 6.37 -5.92
CA ILE A 94 1.54 6.63 -6.59
C ILE A 94 1.50 8.01 -7.26
N VAL A 95 2.01 9.05 -6.59
CA VAL A 95 2.09 10.40 -7.18
C VAL A 95 3.00 10.42 -8.41
N SER A 96 4.17 9.77 -8.33
CA SER A 96 5.11 9.68 -9.44
C SER A 96 4.55 8.86 -10.61
N TYR A 97 3.91 7.73 -10.34
CA TYR A 97 3.23 6.92 -11.34
C TYR A 97 2.05 7.66 -11.99
N THR A 98 1.27 8.41 -11.24
CA THR A 98 0.15 9.20 -11.79
C THR A 98 0.65 10.23 -12.79
N LYS A 99 1.75 10.94 -12.46
CA LYS A 99 2.38 11.88 -13.40
C LYS A 99 3.01 11.17 -14.60
N ALA A 100 3.64 10.02 -14.38
CA ALA A 100 4.21 9.21 -15.45
C ALA A 100 3.12 8.76 -16.43
N LEU A 101 1.97 8.30 -15.92
CA LEU A 101 0.82 7.87 -16.71
C LEU A 101 0.25 9.00 -17.56
N GLU A 102 0.14 10.22 -17.00
CA GLU A 102 -0.30 11.39 -17.75
C GLU A 102 0.63 11.69 -18.94
N TYR A 103 1.95 11.59 -18.73
CA TYR A 103 2.92 11.82 -19.80
C TYR A 103 3.00 10.67 -20.80
N ALA A 104 2.82 9.43 -20.38
CA ALA A 104 2.72 8.27 -21.27
C ALA A 104 1.51 8.41 -22.21
N GLY A 105 0.35 8.81 -21.68
CA GLY A 105 -0.83 9.11 -22.50
C GLY A 105 -0.60 10.24 -23.52
N LYS A 106 0.10 11.32 -23.12
CA LYS A 106 0.48 12.40 -24.03
C LYS A 106 1.49 11.96 -25.10
N ALA A 107 2.32 10.98 -24.80
CA ALA A 107 3.27 10.38 -25.73
C ALA A 107 2.62 9.33 -26.66
N GLY A 108 1.44 8.83 -26.32
CA GLY A 108 0.81 7.70 -27.00
C GLY A 108 1.54 6.36 -26.75
N ASP A 109 2.26 6.25 -25.63
CA ASP A 109 3.04 5.07 -25.25
C ASP A 109 2.17 4.10 -24.44
N THR A 110 1.34 3.34 -25.15
CA THR A 110 0.39 2.38 -24.55
C THR A 110 1.08 1.25 -23.79
N LEU A 111 2.26 0.80 -24.23
CA LEU A 111 3.05 -0.19 -23.50
C LEU A 111 3.43 0.35 -22.12
N ARG A 112 3.92 1.57 -22.07
CA ARG A 112 4.30 2.20 -20.80
C ARG A 112 3.11 2.50 -19.91
N GLU A 113 1.97 2.86 -20.49
CA GLU A 113 0.72 2.98 -19.72
C GLU A 113 0.38 1.67 -19.00
N GLY A 114 0.52 0.53 -19.70
CA GLY A 114 0.33 -0.79 -19.12
C GLY A 114 1.27 -1.08 -17.96
N LEU A 115 2.57 -0.83 -18.13
CA LEU A 115 3.59 -1.02 -17.11
C LEU A 115 3.33 -0.16 -15.87
N ILE A 116 3.00 1.12 -16.06
CA ILE A 116 2.70 2.05 -14.97
C ILE A 116 1.45 1.60 -14.22
N CYS A 117 0.37 1.29 -14.92
CA CYS A 117 -0.88 0.83 -14.29
C CYS A 117 -0.66 -0.46 -13.49
N ARG A 118 0.14 -1.41 -13.98
CA ARG A 118 0.50 -2.62 -13.26
C ARG A 118 1.26 -2.33 -11.95
N ASP A 119 2.22 -1.42 -11.96
CA ASP A 119 2.96 -1.03 -10.77
C ASP A 119 2.09 -0.18 -9.80
N MET A 120 1.14 0.60 -10.29
CA MET A 120 0.10 1.25 -9.47
C MET A 120 -0.80 0.22 -8.79
N ALA A 121 -1.22 -0.81 -9.51
CA ALA A 121 -2.00 -1.91 -8.96
C ALA A 121 -1.24 -2.63 -7.83
N ARG A 122 0.03 -2.97 -8.08
CA ARG A 122 0.91 -3.57 -7.07
C ARG A 122 1.02 -2.70 -5.82
N THR A 123 1.12 -1.39 -6.00
CA THR A 123 1.20 -0.44 -4.88
C THR A 123 -0.12 -0.40 -4.09
N SER A 124 -1.27 -0.49 -4.78
CA SER A 124 -2.60 -0.56 -4.15
C SER A 124 -2.79 -1.87 -3.39
N GLY A 125 -2.31 -3.00 -3.93
CA GLY A 125 -2.34 -4.31 -3.29
C GLY A 125 -1.60 -4.33 -1.95
N VAL A 126 -0.41 -3.73 -1.88
CA VAL A 126 0.34 -3.57 -0.61
C VAL A 126 -0.46 -2.78 0.43
N SER A 127 -1.29 -1.83 -0.01
CA SER A 127 -2.16 -1.02 0.87
C SER A 127 -3.50 -1.71 1.17
N SER A 128 -3.67 -2.98 0.79
CA SER A 128 -4.92 -3.75 0.94
C SER A 128 -6.15 -3.09 0.29
N ASN A 129 -5.94 -2.28 -0.74
CA ASN A 129 -6.99 -1.64 -1.52
C ASN A 129 -7.29 -2.45 -2.79
N SER A 130 -7.98 -3.57 -2.62
CA SER A 130 -8.30 -4.50 -3.71
C SER A 130 -9.15 -3.87 -4.82
N ALA A 131 -9.93 -2.83 -4.54
CA ALA A 131 -10.75 -2.18 -5.55
C ALA A 131 -9.89 -1.40 -6.55
N ASP A 132 -8.96 -0.60 -6.06
CA ASP A 132 -8.03 0.15 -6.90
C ASP A 132 -7.03 -0.79 -7.58
N GLU A 133 -6.59 -1.85 -6.91
CA GLU A 133 -5.73 -2.88 -7.49
C GLU A 133 -6.36 -3.48 -8.74
N ILE A 134 -7.59 -3.98 -8.65
CA ILE A 134 -8.32 -4.56 -9.79
C ILE A 134 -8.56 -3.52 -10.88
N LEU A 135 -8.90 -2.28 -10.52
CA LEU A 135 -9.10 -1.20 -11.49
C LEU A 135 -7.83 -0.91 -12.29
N TYR A 136 -6.68 -0.79 -11.63
CA TYR A 136 -5.42 -0.53 -12.31
C TYR A 136 -4.95 -1.73 -13.12
N LEU A 137 -5.13 -2.95 -12.64
CA LEU A 137 -4.84 -4.17 -13.43
C LEU A 137 -5.71 -4.24 -14.69
N ALA A 138 -6.99 -3.92 -14.60
CA ALA A 138 -7.86 -3.91 -15.78
C ALA A 138 -7.37 -2.89 -16.83
N ARG A 139 -7.01 -1.68 -16.40
CA ARG A 139 -6.41 -0.68 -17.30
C ARG A 139 -5.07 -1.13 -17.88
N ALA A 140 -4.24 -1.81 -17.09
CA ALA A 140 -2.98 -2.35 -17.57
C ALA A 140 -3.19 -3.41 -18.65
N SER A 141 -4.12 -4.35 -18.45
CA SER A 141 -4.45 -5.39 -19.44
C SER A 141 -4.95 -4.78 -20.76
N GLU A 142 -5.84 -3.78 -20.70
CA GLU A 142 -6.32 -3.06 -21.88
C GLU A 142 -5.18 -2.32 -22.60
N ALA A 143 -4.28 -1.68 -21.87
CA ALA A 143 -3.14 -0.96 -22.42
C ALA A 143 -2.13 -1.91 -23.09
N PHE A 144 -1.82 -3.05 -22.46
CA PHE A 144 -0.96 -4.08 -23.08
C PHE A 144 -1.60 -4.66 -24.34
N LYS A 145 -2.89 -4.93 -24.32
CA LYS A 145 -3.61 -5.38 -25.51
C LYS A 145 -3.57 -4.36 -26.65
N ALA A 146 -3.75 -3.06 -26.32
CA ALA A 146 -3.64 -1.98 -27.29
C ALA A 146 -2.21 -1.80 -27.83
N ALA A 147 -1.19 -2.15 -27.04
CA ALA A 147 0.21 -2.16 -27.46
C ALA A 147 0.59 -3.39 -28.28
N GLY A 148 -0.28 -4.40 -28.43
CA GLY A 148 0.01 -5.67 -29.09
C GLY A 148 0.78 -6.66 -28.22
N GLU A 149 0.90 -6.39 -26.93
CA GLU A 149 1.61 -7.23 -25.94
C GLU A 149 0.65 -8.24 -25.31
N GLU A 150 0.16 -9.19 -26.12
CA GLU A 150 -0.86 -10.17 -25.68
C GLU A 150 -0.38 -10.99 -24.49
N GLY A 151 0.90 -11.39 -24.44
CA GLY A 151 1.47 -12.12 -23.30
C GLY A 151 1.43 -11.33 -22.00
N GLU A 152 1.75 -10.02 -22.02
CA GLU A 152 1.65 -9.16 -20.85
C GLU A 152 0.19 -8.92 -20.44
N SER A 153 -0.72 -8.82 -21.39
CA SER A 153 -2.15 -8.72 -21.12
C SER A 153 -2.67 -9.97 -20.40
N LEU A 154 -2.30 -11.17 -20.85
CA LEU A 154 -2.66 -12.44 -20.21
C LEU A 154 -2.06 -12.58 -18.81
N ARG A 155 -0.78 -12.19 -18.61
CA ARG A 155 -0.17 -12.17 -17.28
C ARG A 155 -0.92 -11.23 -16.34
N THR A 156 -1.36 -10.08 -16.87
CA THR A 156 -2.14 -9.11 -16.08
C THR A 156 -3.53 -9.65 -15.74
N LEU A 157 -4.18 -10.40 -16.65
CA LEU A 157 -5.42 -11.11 -16.36
C LEU A 157 -5.26 -12.13 -15.23
N LEU A 158 -4.14 -12.87 -15.22
CA LEU A 158 -3.82 -13.76 -14.09
C LEU A 158 -3.76 -12.99 -12.76
N GLU A 159 -3.12 -11.81 -12.73
CA GLU A 159 -3.08 -10.98 -11.52
C GLU A 159 -4.48 -10.46 -11.10
N ILE A 160 -5.35 -10.13 -12.07
CA ILE A 160 -6.77 -9.80 -11.79
C ILE A 160 -7.48 -10.98 -11.14
N GLY A 161 -7.28 -12.19 -11.64
CA GLY A 161 -7.83 -13.42 -11.05
C GLY A 161 -7.38 -13.60 -9.59
N LYS A 162 -6.08 -13.40 -9.32
CA LYS A 162 -5.53 -13.45 -7.95
C LYS A 162 -6.14 -12.38 -7.05
N ALA A 163 -6.28 -11.15 -7.54
CA ALA A 163 -6.88 -10.05 -6.78
C ALA A 163 -8.36 -10.32 -6.47
N HIS A 164 -9.12 -10.90 -7.40
CA HIS A 164 -10.48 -11.36 -7.15
C HIS A 164 -10.53 -12.48 -6.12
N SER A 165 -9.61 -13.45 -6.20
CA SER A 165 -9.50 -14.54 -5.22
C SER A 165 -9.23 -14.00 -3.81
N ALA A 166 -8.27 -13.08 -3.68
CA ALA A 166 -7.94 -12.41 -2.42
C ALA A 166 -9.11 -11.59 -1.85
N ALA A 167 -9.93 -11.00 -2.74
CA ALA A 167 -11.14 -10.28 -2.36
C ALA A 167 -12.34 -11.20 -2.05
N GLY A 168 -12.18 -12.53 -2.08
CA GLY A 168 -13.23 -13.52 -1.84
C GLY A 168 -14.26 -13.64 -2.98
N LYS A 169 -13.98 -13.09 -4.14
CA LYS A 169 -14.82 -13.18 -5.35
C LYS A 169 -14.44 -14.41 -6.16
N PHE A 170 -14.66 -15.58 -5.57
CA PHE A 170 -14.13 -16.86 -6.06
C PHE A 170 -14.64 -17.24 -7.47
N ASP A 171 -15.93 -16.98 -7.77
CA ASP A 171 -16.49 -17.29 -9.08
C ASP A 171 -15.83 -16.45 -10.19
N ALA A 172 -15.66 -15.16 -9.95
CA ALA A 172 -14.99 -14.27 -10.90
C ALA A 172 -13.50 -14.65 -11.10
N ALA A 173 -12.81 -15.04 -10.04
CA ALA A 173 -11.43 -15.53 -10.12
C ALA A 173 -11.35 -16.83 -10.95
N GLU A 174 -12.27 -17.75 -10.72
CA GLU A 174 -12.34 -19.03 -11.44
C GLU A 174 -12.55 -18.85 -12.94
N ASP A 175 -13.50 -18.00 -13.33
CA ASP A 175 -13.77 -17.71 -14.74
C ASP A 175 -12.53 -17.11 -15.43
N ILE A 176 -11.83 -16.21 -14.75
CA ILE A 176 -10.58 -15.62 -15.26
C ILE A 176 -9.49 -16.68 -15.40
N PHE A 177 -9.28 -17.53 -14.37
CA PHE A 177 -8.26 -18.58 -14.45
C PHE A 177 -8.55 -19.59 -15.57
N LYS A 178 -9.81 -19.95 -15.79
CA LYS A 178 -10.19 -20.81 -16.93
C LYS A 178 -9.86 -20.17 -18.28
N SER A 179 -10.14 -18.88 -18.42
CA SER A 179 -9.78 -18.14 -19.65
C SER A 179 -8.28 -18.08 -19.84
N VAL A 180 -7.52 -17.69 -18.81
CA VAL A 180 -6.05 -17.60 -18.89
C VAL A 180 -5.43 -18.96 -19.18
N LEU A 181 -5.94 -20.04 -18.60
CA LEU A 181 -5.45 -21.41 -18.90
C LEU A 181 -5.68 -21.78 -20.36
N TYR A 182 -6.86 -21.49 -20.89
CA TYR A 182 -7.15 -21.75 -22.30
C TYR A 182 -6.19 -20.96 -23.22
N ASP A 183 -6.07 -19.66 -23.00
CA ASP A 183 -5.29 -18.78 -23.87
C ASP A 183 -3.77 -19.02 -23.74
N SER A 184 -3.28 -19.35 -22.52
CA SER A 184 -1.87 -19.70 -22.30
C SER A 184 -1.49 -21.04 -22.94
N HIS A 185 -2.41 -22.01 -22.94
CA HIS A 185 -2.23 -23.29 -23.63
C HIS A 185 -2.17 -23.11 -25.16
N GLU A 186 -3.11 -22.36 -25.75
CA GLU A 186 -3.15 -22.06 -27.17
C GLU A 186 -1.90 -21.28 -27.64
N SER A 187 -1.43 -20.32 -26.82
CA SER A 187 -0.22 -19.54 -27.10
C SER A 187 1.08 -20.29 -26.80
N ARG A 188 1.01 -21.47 -26.17
CA ARG A 188 2.15 -22.27 -25.69
C ARG A 188 3.05 -21.53 -24.70
N ASP A 189 2.50 -20.59 -23.92
CA ASP A 189 3.20 -19.98 -22.80
C ASP A 189 3.14 -20.90 -21.57
N THR A 190 4.00 -21.92 -21.57
CA THR A 190 4.04 -22.96 -20.52
C THR A 190 4.30 -22.40 -19.14
N LEU A 191 5.02 -21.27 -19.03
CA LEU A 191 5.26 -20.62 -17.75
C LEU A 191 3.99 -19.93 -17.21
N LEU A 192 3.26 -19.23 -18.08
CA LEU A 192 2.00 -18.61 -17.69
C LEU A 192 0.95 -19.67 -17.37
N GLU A 193 0.87 -20.75 -18.16
CA GLU A 193 -0.01 -21.88 -17.90
C GLU A 193 0.27 -22.48 -16.51
N ALA A 194 1.54 -22.76 -16.17
CA ALA A 194 1.92 -23.28 -14.88
C ALA A 194 1.55 -22.35 -13.72
N ARG A 195 1.81 -21.05 -13.84
CA ARG A 195 1.44 -20.06 -12.83
C ARG A 195 -0.07 -19.91 -12.66
N CYS A 196 -0.82 -20.10 -13.74
CA CYS A 196 -2.27 -20.09 -13.66
C CYS A 196 -2.80 -21.35 -12.95
N LEU A 197 -2.22 -22.53 -13.23
CA LEU A 197 -2.53 -23.77 -12.52
C LEU A 197 -2.25 -23.65 -11.01
N GLU A 198 -1.12 -23.08 -10.62
CA GLU A 198 -0.77 -22.75 -9.23
C GLU A 198 -1.84 -21.88 -8.57
N SER A 199 -2.19 -20.77 -9.23
CA SER A 199 -3.18 -19.83 -8.69
C SER A 199 -4.58 -20.45 -8.59
N TYR A 200 -4.93 -21.29 -9.55
CA TYR A 200 -6.21 -22.00 -9.56
C TYR A 200 -6.25 -23.08 -8.48
N ALA A 201 -5.17 -23.79 -8.23
CA ALA A 201 -5.05 -24.74 -7.13
C ALA A 201 -5.21 -24.02 -5.77
N SER A 202 -4.60 -22.86 -5.61
CA SER A 202 -4.77 -22.03 -4.41
C SER A 202 -6.23 -21.60 -4.24
N LEU A 203 -6.89 -21.16 -5.30
CA LEU A 203 -8.33 -20.83 -5.28
C LEU A 203 -9.17 -22.04 -4.87
N ALA A 204 -8.89 -23.23 -5.42
CA ALA A 204 -9.67 -24.45 -5.17
C ALA A 204 -9.71 -24.83 -3.68
N VAL A 205 -8.62 -24.59 -2.93
CA VAL A 205 -8.57 -24.85 -1.49
C VAL A 205 -9.04 -23.67 -0.63
N SER A 206 -9.20 -22.49 -1.21
CA SER A 206 -9.59 -21.26 -0.49
C SER A 206 -11.10 -21.00 -0.52
N LYS A 207 -11.86 -21.70 -1.36
CA LYS A 207 -13.31 -21.59 -1.44
C LYS A 207 -14.00 -22.06 -0.15
N ASP A 208 -15.24 -21.61 0.06
CA ASP A 208 -16.07 -22.03 1.19
C ASP A 208 -16.26 -23.56 1.24
N VAL A 209 -16.31 -24.20 0.07
CA VAL A 209 -16.27 -25.65 -0.11
C VAL A 209 -15.00 -25.96 -0.92
N PRO A 210 -13.91 -26.36 -0.24
CA PRO A 210 -12.66 -26.69 -0.91
C PRO A 210 -12.79 -27.89 -1.85
N ASP A 211 -12.12 -27.80 -3.00
CA ASP A 211 -11.95 -28.92 -3.93
C ASP A 211 -10.48 -29.39 -3.93
N PRO A 212 -10.12 -30.33 -3.05
CA PRO A 212 -8.75 -30.81 -2.97
C PRO A 212 -8.34 -31.62 -4.20
N THR A 213 -9.29 -32.28 -4.87
CA THR A 213 -9.00 -33.09 -6.06
C THR A 213 -8.56 -32.20 -7.21
N LEU A 214 -9.27 -31.09 -7.42
CA LEU A 214 -8.91 -30.08 -8.41
C LEU A 214 -7.53 -29.49 -8.11
N ALA A 215 -7.24 -29.12 -6.86
CA ALA A 215 -5.95 -28.56 -6.49
C ALA A 215 -4.78 -29.53 -6.73
N ILE A 216 -4.95 -30.81 -6.40
CA ILE A 216 -3.94 -31.85 -6.67
C ILE A 216 -3.72 -32.04 -8.17
N ASP A 217 -4.80 -32.08 -8.96
CA ASP A 217 -4.71 -32.21 -10.42
C ASP A 217 -3.97 -31.01 -11.05
N MET A 218 -4.33 -29.78 -10.67
CA MET A 218 -3.71 -28.57 -11.22
C MET A 218 -2.20 -28.53 -10.93
N LEU A 219 -1.79 -28.76 -9.68
CA LEU A 219 -0.37 -28.76 -9.34
C LEU A 219 0.36 -29.99 -9.90
N GLY A 220 -0.34 -31.13 -10.02
CA GLY A 220 0.18 -32.31 -10.70
C GLY A 220 0.48 -32.06 -12.18
N ARG A 221 -0.43 -31.37 -12.87
CA ARG A 221 -0.20 -30.93 -14.28
C ARG A 221 0.97 -29.97 -14.38
N ALA A 222 1.00 -28.95 -13.52
CA ALA A 222 2.12 -28.00 -13.52
C ALA A 222 3.48 -28.70 -13.35
N ALA A 223 3.59 -29.60 -12.39
CA ALA A 223 4.85 -30.30 -12.09
C ALA A 223 5.23 -31.35 -13.14
N ASN A 224 4.28 -32.22 -13.54
CA ASN A 224 4.59 -33.41 -14.32
C ASN A 224 4.51 -33.16 -15.83
N GLU A 225 3.54 -32.35 -16.29
CA GLU A 225 3.35 -32.09 -17.72
C GLU A 225 4.16 -30.88 -18.19
N LEU A 226 4.18 -29.79 -17.38
CA LEU A 226 4.88 -28.54 -17.72
C LEU A 226 6.28 -28.47 -17.12
N HIS A 227 6.70 -29.46 -16.33
CA HIS A 227 7.99 -29.50 -15.62
C HIS A 227 8.26 -28.25 -14.78
N TYR A 228 7.20 -27.65 -14.24
CA TYR A 228 7.29 -26.46 -13.40
C TYR A 228 7.76 -26.83 -11.99
N PRO A 229 8.83 -26.20 -11.47
CA PRO A 229 9.32 -26.50 -10.12
C PRO A 229 8.36 -25.93 -9.08
N LEU A 230 7.71 -26.81 -8.30
CA LEU A 230 6.82 -26.39 -7.22
C LEU A 230 7.62 -25.72 -6.09
N ASN A 231 7.19 -24.54 -5.70
CA ASN A 231 7.75 -23.79 -4.59
C ASN A 231 7.19 -24.27 -3.22
N SER A 232 7.56 -23.58 -2.11
CA SER A 232 7.08 -23.89 -0.77
C SER A 232 5.55 -23.78 -0.65
N ALA A 233 4.95 -22.73 -1.21
CA ALA A 233 3.51 -22.49 -1.15
C ALA A 233 2.72 -23.57 -1.91
N ASP A 234 3.16 -23.95 -3.12
CA ASP A 234 2.54 -25.02 -3.91
C ASP A 234 2.52 -26.36 -3.17
N LYS A 235 3.66 -26.72 -2.59
CA LYS A 235 3.80 -27.94 -1.77
C LYS A 235 2.91 -27.87 -0.52
N GLY A 236 2.76 -26.67 0.06
CA GLY A 236 1.84 -26.39 1.15
C GLY A 236 0.38 -26.58 0.75
N ILE A 237 -0.01 -26.13 -0.44
CA ILE A 237 -1.34 -26.37 -1.02
C ILE A 237 -1.58 -27.86 -1.23
N LEU A 238 -0.60 -28.59 -1.79
CA LEU A 238 -0.69 -30.05 -1.93
C LEU A 238 -0.85 -30.76 -0.57
N ALA A 239 -0.05 -30.37 0.43
CA ALA A 239 -0.14 -30.91 1.77
C ALA A 239 -1.54 -30.73 2.34
N TYR A 240 -2.11 -29.54 2.23
CA TYR A 240 -3.46 -29.28 2.72
C TYR A 240 -4.52 -30.02 1.91
N SER A 241 -4.38 -30.08 0.60
CA SER A 241 -5.29 -30.82 -0.30
C SER A 241 -5.32 -32.31 0.03
N TYR A 242 -4.18 -32.97 0.25
CA TYR A 242 -4.14 -34.35 0.68
C TYR A 242 -4.75 -34.55 2.07
N SER A 243 -4.57 -33.61 2.99
CA SER A 243 -5.25 -33.64 4.28
C SER A 243 -6.77 -33.52 4.14
N LEU A 244 -7.25 -32.68 3.23
CA LEU A 244 -8.68 -32.55 2.91
C LEU A 244 -9.24 -33.84 2.29
N ALA A 245 -8.46 -34.50 1.43
CA ALA A 245 -8.81 -35.78 0.81
C ALA A 245 -8.72 -36.99 1.78
N GLY A 246 -8.17 -36.78 3.00
CA GLY A 246 -8.03 -37.83 4.02
C GLY A 246 -6.73 -38.60 3.95
N ASP A 247 -5.83 -38.32 3.02
CA ASP A 247 -4.50 -38.95 2.94
C ASP A 247 -3.49 -38.20 3.81
N GLN A 248 -3.53 -38.52 5.10
CA GLN A 248 -2.66 -37.88 6.09
C GLN A 248 -1.17 -38.17 5.86
N LYS A 249 -0.83 -39.30 5.24
CA LYS A 249 0.55 -39.67 4.97
C LYS A 249 1.16 -38.75 3.91
N GLU A 250 0.47 -38.58 2.80
CA GLU A 250 0.92 -37.69 1.73
C GLU A 250 0.86 -36.22 2.19
N ALA A 251 -0.15 -35.83 2.97
CA ALA A 251 -0.24 -34.51 3.57
C ALA A 251 1.02 -34.15 4.38
N LEU A 252 1.48 -35.07 5.26
CA LEU A 252 2.67 -34.82 6.07
C LEU A 252 3.96 -34.86 5.25
N ARG A 253 4.04 -35.67 4.21
CA ARG A 253 5.17 -35.69 3.27
C ARG A 253 5.31 -34.35 2.58
N TRP A 254 4.25 -33.89 1.94
CA TRP A 254 4.25 -32.61 1.22
C TRP A 254 4.49 -31.42 2.15
N LEU A 255 3.94 -31.44 3.37
CA LEU A 255 4.23 -30.42 4.37
C LEU A 255 5.71 -30.35 4.75
N SER A 256 6.36 -31.53 4.89
CA SER A 256 7.80 -31.60 5.15
C SER A 256 8.60 -31.02 3.99
N GLU A 257 8.21 -31.33 2.75
CA GLU A 257 8.85 -30.80 1.56
C GLU A 257 8.63 -29.29 1.39
N ALA A 258 7.42 -28.78 1.72
CA ALA A 258 7.14 -27.36 1.76
C ALA A 258 8.09 -26.63 2.73
N LYS A 259 8.19 -27.13 3.96
CA LYS A 259 9.09 -26.56 4.97
C LYS A 259 10.57 -26.62 4.59
N ALA A 260 10.98 -27.66 3.87
CA ALA A 260 12.35 -27.78 3.38
C ALA A 260 12.68 -26.84 2.21
N SER A 261 11.65 -26.30 1.54
CA SER A 261 11.76 -25.40 0.39
C SER A 261 11.53 -23.92 0.73
N VAL A 262 11.47 -23.58 2.01
CA VAL A 262 11.30 -22.19 2.49
C VAL A 262 12.54 -21.38 2.15
N GLU A 263 12.34 -20.25 1.45
CA GLU A 263 13.39 -19.31 1.06
C GLU A 263 13.20 -17.92 1.71
N SER A 264 12.00 -17.63 2.22
CA SER A 264 11.64 -16.34 2.82
C SER A 264 10.80 -16.50 4.10
N ASP A 265 10.70 -15.43 4.88
CA ASP A 265 9.80 -15.37 6.04
C ASP A 265 8.32 -15.56 5.62
N GLU A 266 7.95 -15.07 4.43
CA GLU A 266 6.59 -15.24 3.88
C GLU A 266 6.31 -16.71 3.55
N ASP A 267 7.25 -17.42 2.93
CA ASP A 267 7.13 -18.87 2.69
C ASP A 267 7.01 -19.66 4.00
N ALA A 268 7.77 -19.24 5.03
CA ALA A 268 7.70 -19.86 6.34
C ALA A 268 6.32 -19.68 6.98
N ALA A 269 5.77 -18.47 6.89
CA ALA A 269 4.43 -18.15 7.39
C ALA A 269 3.34 -18.98 6.69
N ASP A 270 3.43 -19.09 5.35
CA ASP A 270 2.46 -19.90 4.58
C ASP A 270 2.57 -21.39 4.92
N ALA A 271 3.78 -21.93 4.99
CA ALA A 271 3.99 -23.34 5.37
C ALA A 271 3.49 -23.63 6.79
N ASP A 272 3.69 -22.73 7.75
CA ASP A 272 3.18 -22.85 9.11
C ASP A 272 1.65 -22.69 9.17
N PHE A 273 1.08 -21.83 8.33
CA PHE A 273 -0.38 -21.73 8.19
C PHE A 273 -0.98 -23.04 7.64
N ARG A 274 -0.35 -23.68 6.65
CA ARG A 274 -0.77 -25.00 6.18
C ARG A 274 -0.62 -26.08 7.27
N GLU A 275 0.45 -26.03 8.04
CA GLU A 275 0.58 -26.93 9.21
C GLU A 275 -0.56 -26.73 10.21
N TYR A 276 -0.92 -25.48 10.52
CA TYR A 276 -2.06 -25.17 11.38
C TYR A 276 -3.36 -25.77 10.83
N GLN A 277 -3.64 -25.58 9.54
CA GLN A 277 -4.84 -26.12 8.91
C GLN A 277 -4.90 -27.65 9.00
N ILE A 278 -3.80 -28.33 8.68
CA ILE A 278 -3.69 -29.80 8.70
C ILE A 278 -3.81 -30.33 10.14
N ALA A 279 -3.12 -29.72 11.10
CA ALA A 279 -3.13 -30.13 12.49
C ALA A 279 -4.51 -29.92 13.14
N SER A 280 -5.15 -28.77 12.86
CA SER A 280 -6.51 -28.49 13.33
C SER A 280 -7.52 -29.49 12.81
N ARG A 281 -7.39 -29.91 11.56
CA ARG A 281 -8.26 -30.90 10.95
C ARG A 281 -8.05 -32.31 11.52
N SER A 282 -6.80 -32.67 11.81
CA SER A 282 -6.47 -33.98 12.43
C SER A 282 -6.75 -34.04 13.94
N GLY A 283 -7.16 -32.92 14.57
CA GLY A 283 -7.41 -32.81 15.99
C GLY A 283 -6.14 -32.69 16.86
N ASP A 284 -4.97 -32.49 16.26
CA ASP A 284 -3.72 -32.22 16.98
C ASP A 284 -3.67 -30.73 17.40
N THR A 285 -4.42 -30.45 18.45
CA THR A 285 -4.57 -29.09 18.98
C THR A 285 -3.23 -28.45 19.39
N ALA A 286 -2.33 -29.29 19.95
CA ALA A 286 -1.03 -28.78 20.40
C ALA A 286 -0.14 -28.38 19.23
N ARG A 287 -0.16 -29.12 18.15
CA ARG A 287 0.56 -28.78 16.91
C ARG A 287 -0.06 -27.60 16.20
N ALA A 288 -1.40 -27.57 16.13
CA ALA A 288 -2.13 -26.45 15.54
C ALA A 288 -1.82 -25.12 16.26
N LEU A 289 -1.83 -25.14 17.61
CA LEU A 289 -1.52 -23.94 18.39
C LEU A 289 -0.09 -23.44 18.14
N ARG A 290 0.90 -24.34 18.17
CA ARG A 290 2.29 -23.95 17.88
C ARG A 290 2.49 -23.38 16.47
N ALA A 291 1.81 -23.95 15.48
CA ALA A 291 1.87 -23.45 14.12
C ALA A 291 1.21 -22.06 14.01
N LEU A 292 0.07 -21.86 14.65
CA LEU A 292 -0.63 -20.58 14.67
C LEU A 292 0.17 -19.49 15.41
N GLU A 293 0.85 -19.85 16.50
CA GLU A 293 1.76 -18.92 17.22
C GLU A 293 2.86 -18.41 16.29
N ARG A 294 3.48 -19.29 15.50
CA ARG A 294 4.50 -18.87 14.53
C ARG A 294 3.92 -17.96 13.43
N VAL A 295 2.76 -18.30 12.88
CA VAL A 295 2.06 -17.46 11.89
C VAL A 295 1.77 -16.07 12.44
N THR A 296 1.30 -15.98 13.70
CA THR A 296 1.04 -14.67 14.32
C THR A 296 2.32 -13.87 14.56
N GLU A 297 3.42 -14.53 14.93
CA GLU A 297 4.73 -13.92 15.09
C GLU A 297 5.24 -13.28 13.77
N TYR A 298 5.07 -14.00 12.65
CA TYR A 298 5.39 -13.44 11.32
C TYR A 298 4.48 -12.27 10.95
N GLY A 299 3.19 -12.36 11.24
CA GLY A 299 2.22 -11.29 11.01
C GLY A 299 2.56 -10.02 11.80
N ASP A 300 2.88 -10.16 13.07
CA ASP A 300 3.29 -9.06 13.95
C ASP A 300 4.60 -8.41 13.48
N LYS A 301 5.58 -9.22 13.03
CA LYS A 301 6.83 -8.73 12.45
C LYS A 301 6.58 -7.95 11.17
N ALA A 302 5.80 -8.48 10.24
CA ALA A 302 5.47 -7.83 8.98
C ALA A 302 4.70 -6.52 9.19
N GLN A 303 3.77 -6.49 10.15
CA GLN A 303 3.03 -5.28 10.51
C GLN A 303 3.92 -4.23 11.16
N SER A 304 4.83 -4.64 12.03
CA SER A 304 5.82 -3.74 12.65
C SER A 304 6.73 -3.11 11.58
N GLU A 305 7.26 -3.91 10.66
CA GLU A 305 8.08 -3.44 9.55
C GLU A 305 7.32 -2.50 8.60
N ALA A 306 6.06 -2.79 8.32
CA ALA A 306 5.21 -1.92 7.50
C ALA A 306 4.93 -0.57 8.17
N LEU A 307 4.67 -0.57 9.49
CA LEU A 307 4.49 0.63 10.30
C LEU A 307 5.78 1.47 10.37
N GLU A 308 6.93 0.85 10.62
CA GLU A 308 8.24 1.52 10.59
C GLU A 308 8.53 2.13 9.23
N GLY A 309 8.22 1.40 8.16
CA GLY A 309 8.34 1.89 6.78
C GLY A 309 7.45 3.11 6.53
N ALA A 310 6.19 3.06 6.95
CA ALA A 310 5.21 4.15 6.77
C ALA A 310 5.58 5.39 7.60
N VAL A 311 6.02 5.21 8.85
CA VAL A 311 6.50 6.30 9.72
C VAL A 311 7.76 6.93 9.15
N SER A 312 8.71 6.11 8.70
CA SER A 312 9.96 6.58 8.08
C SER A 312 9.70 7.32 6.76
N ALA A 313 8.74 6.86 5.95
CA ALA A 313 8.33 7.53 4.73
C ALA A 313 7.66 8.88 5.04
N SER A 314 6.72 8.89 5.99
CA SER A 314 6.04 10.13 6.42
C SER A 314 7.02 11.16 7.02
N GLN A 315 8.01 10.70 7.79
CA GLN A 315 9.06 11.58 8.30
C GLN A 315 9.97 12.11 7.18
N ARG A 316 10.34 11.27 6.20
CA ARG A 316 11.11 11.72 5.02
C ARG A 316 10.33 12.71 4.18
N ASP A 317 9.07 12.44 3.88
CA ASP A 317 8.19 13.34 3.13
C ASP A 317 8.02 14.68 3.86
N TYR A 318 7.87 14.65 5.19
CA TYR A 318 7.81 15.85 6.02
C TYR A 318 9.13 16.63 5.99
N ILE A 319 10.29 15.95 6.17
CA ILE A 319 11.62 16.58 6.13
C ILE A 319 11.92 17.12 4.73
N GLN A 320 11.56 16.38 3.68
CA GLN A 320 11.75 16.78 2.29
C GLN A 320 10.84 17.95 1.92
N GLY A 321 9.57 17.93 2.34
CA GLY A 321 8.64 19.05 2.22
C GLY A 321 9.13 20.31 2.95
N GLN A 322 9.70 20.15 4.14
CA GLN A 322 10.35 21.24 4.89
C GLN A 322 11.61 21.76 4.17
N ALA A 323 12.43 20.85 3.64
CA ALA A 323 13.63 21.22 2.86
C ALA A 323 13.28 21.95 1.56
N ASP A 324 12.23 21.50 0.86
CA ASP A 324 11.74 22.15 -0.37
C ASP A 324 11.14 23.52 -0.07
N ILE A 325 10.38 23.66 1.00
CA ILE A 325 9.87 24.96 1.48
C ILE A 325 11.01 25.89 1.87
N GLN A 326 12.04 25.39 2.55
CA GLN A 326 13.22 26.16 2.89
C GLN A 326 14.07 26.51 1.66
N ALA A 327 14.21 25.57 0.70
CA ALA A 327 14.91 25.82 -0.56
C ALA A 327 14.19 26.87 -1.43
N GLU A 328 12.86 26.83 -1.47
CA GLU A 328 12.05 27.81 -2.19
C GLU A 328 12.08 29.18 -1.49
N LYS A 329 12.04 29.23 -0.17
CA LYS A 329 12.25 30.44 0.63
C LYS A 329 13.66 31.01 0.42
N LEU A 330 14.69 30.17 0.37
CA LEU A 330 16.08 30.57 0.08
C LEU A 330 16.24 31.06 -1.37
N ARG A 331 15.59 30.43 -2.35
CA ARG A 331 15.58 30.90 -3.75
C ARG A 331 14.84 32.22 -3.88
N SER A 332 13.70 32.35 -3.26
CA SER A 332 12.94 33.62 -3.25
C SER A 332 13.68 34.73 -2.49
N ALA A 333 14.37 34.39 -1.40
CA ALA A 333 15.20 35.35 -0.68
C ALA A 333 16.44 35.77 -1.49
N ARG A 334 17.09 34.82 -2.21
CA ARG A 334 18.19 35.16 -3.14
C ARG A 334 17.70 36.00 -4.30
N LEU A 335 16.58 35.68 -4.91
CA LEU A 335 15.99 36.51 -5.98
C LEU A 335 15.63 37.90 -5.49
N LYS A 336 15.05 38.02 -4.27
CA LYS A 336 14.76 39.31 -3.62
C LYS A 336 16.06 40.08 -3.30
N MET A 337 17.10 39.36 -2.83
CA MET A 337 18.41 40.00 -2.60
C MET A 337 19.06 40.48 -3.89
N TRP A 338 18.98 39.71 -5.00
CA TRP A 338 19.50 40.15 -6.30
C TRP A 338 18.70 41.34 -6.86
N LEU A 339 17.38 41.35 -6.68
CA LEU A 339 16.53 42.50 -7.04
C LEU A 339 16.82 43.74 -6.19
N LEU A 340 17.08 43.55 -4.90
CA LEU A 340 17.49 44.65 -4.01
C LEU A 340 18.89 45.18 -4.33
N ALA A 341 19.83 44.27 -4.67
CA ALA A 341 21.17 44.68 -5.13
C ALA A 341 21.12 45.41 -6.47
N LEU A 342 20.24 44.98 -7.39
CA LEU A 342 20.02 45.67 -8.68
C LEU A 342 19.35 47.05 -8.48
N ALA A 343 18.37 47.13 -7.58
CA ALA A 343 17.71 48.40 -7.24
C ALA A 343 18.68 49.36 -6.53
N ALA A 344 19.57 48.87 -5.65
CA ALA A 344 20.61 49.68 -5.02
C ALA A 344 21.67 50.16 -6.01
N LEU A 345 22.00 49.35 -7.02
CA LEU A 345 22.89 49.74 -8.14
C LEU A 345 22.25 50.79 -9.06
N LEU A 346 20.94 50.81 -9.18
CA LEU A 346 20.18 51.79 -10.00
C LEU A 346 19.91 53.10 -9.24
N ILE A 347 19.95 53.06 -7.94
CA ILE A 347 19.73 54.24 -7.10
C ILE A 347 21.07 54.73 -6.51
N VAL A 348 22.01 55.11 -7.36
CA VAL A 348 23.25 55.78 -6.97
C VAL A 348 22.92 57.21 -6.52
N GLY A 349 22.62 57.40 -5.27
CA GLY A 349 22.41 58.72 -4.69
C GLY A 349 21.67 58.80 -3.36
N GLY A 350 21.24 57.67 -2.79
CA GLY A 350 20.40 57.72 -1.60
C GLY A 350 20.83 56.79 -0.46
N VAL A 351 22.00 57.01 0.10
CA VAL A 351 22.49 56.21 1.29
C VAL A 351 21.48 56.22 2.46
N VAL A 352 20.67 57.26 2.56
CA VAL A 352 19.67 57.42 3.61
C VAL A 352 18.44 56.51 3.36
N VAL A 353 18.03 56.31 2.13
CA VAL A 353 16.89 55.45 1.76
C VAL A 353 17.27 53.95 1.92
N ALA A 354 18.50 53.59 1.54
CA ALA A 354 19.01 52.23 1.75
C ALA A 354 19.08 51.85 3.22
N TYR A 355 19.45 52.78 4.11
CA TYR A 355 19.48 52.54 5.55
C TYR A 355 18.07 52.39 6.15
N LEU A 356 17.11 53.18 5.73
CA LEU A 356 15.70 53.08 6.15
C LEU A 356 15.04 51.82 5.61
N TYR A 357 15.40 51.39 4.41
CA TYR A 357 14.90 50.16 3.82
C TYR A 357 15.50 48.94 4.48
N TYR A 358 16.77 48.93 4.83
CA TYR A 358 17.42 47.87 5.60
C TYR A 358 16.77 47.69 6.98
N ARG A 359 16.45 48.78 7.66
CA ARG A 359 15.75 48.76 8.95
C ARG A 359 14.31 48.23 8.84
N SER A 360 13.64 48.48 7.74
CA SER A 360 12.31 47.97 7.43
C SER A 360 12.34 46.47 7.09
N SER A 361 13.39 45.99 6.44
CA SER A 361 13.58 44.56 6.11
C SER A 361 13.78 43.70 7.35
N GLN A 362 14.54 44.16 8.34
CA GLN A 362 14.77 43.50 9.59
C GLN A 362 13.46 43.34 10.41
N ARG A 363 12.59 44.36 10.38
CA ARG A 363 11.28 44.27 11.04
C ARG A 363 10.34 43.28 10.38
N ARG A 364 10.34 43.15 9.04
CA ARG A 364 9.51 42.21 8.30
C ARG A 364 9.92 40.74 8.51
N VAL A 365 11.23 40.49 8.68
CA VAL A 365 11.72 39.15 8.99
C VAL A 365 11.27 38.73 10.39
N LEU A 366 11.32 39.65 11.35
CA LEU A 366 10.86 39.40 12.71
C LEU A 366 9.33 39.16 12.79
N GLU A 367 8.54 39.94 12.00
CA GLU A 367 7.10 39.79 11.91
C GLU A 367 6.70 38.48 11.17
N ALA A 368 7.48 38.03 10.18
CA ALA A 368 7.27 36.76 9.50
C ALA A 368 7.56 35.56 10.42
N GLU A 369 8.62 35.61 11.26
CA GLU A 369 8.91 34.56 12.27
C GLU A 369 7.85 34.48 13.37
N VAL A 370 7.30 35.63 13.77
CA VAL A 370 6.18 35.66 14.75
C VAL A 370 4.90 35.08 14.15
N ALA A 371 4.57 35.44 12.89
CA ALA A 371 3.40 34.92 12.19
C ALA A 371 3.50 33.42 11.87
N GLU A 372 4.72 32.92 11.65
CA GLU A 372 4.95 31.50 11.43
C GLU A 372 4.79 30.67 12.73
N ARG A 373 5.27 31.20 13.86
CA ARG A 373 5.00 30.64 15.19
C ARG A 373 3.52 30.63 15.57
N GLU A 374 2.78 31.70 15.25
CA GLU A 374 1.33 31.75 15.46
C GLU A 374 0.58 30.71 14.59
N LYS A 375 0.99 30.49 13.34
CA LYS A 375 0.40 29.44 12.49
C LYS A 375 0.61 28.04 13.06
N TYR A 376 1.79 27.73 13.57
CA TYR A 376 2.03 26.42 14.20
C TYR A 376 1.27 26.26 15.52
N MET A 377 1.12 27.32 16.30
CA MET A 377 0.30 27.30 17.52
C MET A 377 -1.19 27.07 17.21
N THR A 378 -1.72 27.74 16.18
CA THR A 378 -3.13 27.54 15.76
C THR A 378 -3.37 26.15 15.19
N ILE A 379 -2.41 25.57 14.46
CA ILE A 379 -2.50 24.18 13.95
C ILE A 379 -2.47 23.18 15.12
N ALA A 380 -1.64 23.42 16.13
CA ALA A 380 -1.56 22.59 17.32
C ALA A 380 -2.84 22.66 18.16
N GLU A 381 -3.42 23.87 18.32
CA GLU A 381 -4.69 24.06 19.02
C GLU A 381 -5.89 23.46 18.26
N ASP A 382 -5.90 23.53 16.91
CA ASP A 382 -6.94 22.90 16.09
C ASP A 382 -6.83 21.37 16.11
N LEU A 383 -5.59 20.83 16.11
CA LEU A 383 -5.34 19.41 16.30
C LEU A 383 -5.77 18.94 17.70
N GLN A 384 -5.47 19.72 18.74
CA GLN A 384 -5.90 19.43 20.12
C GLN A 384 -7.43 19.51 20.28
N LYS A 385 -8.09 20.51 19.66
CA LYS A 385 -9.56 20.60 19.61
C LYS A 385 -10.20 19.46 18.83
N ARG A 386 -9.61 19.04 17.71
CA ARG A 386 -10.11 17.89 16.92
C ARG A 386 -9.89 16.56 17.64
N LEU A 387 -8.83 16.42 18.43
CA LEU A 387 -8.61 15.28 19.32
C LEU A 387 -9.58 15.29 20.50
N ALA A 388 -9.88 16.45 21.09
CA ALA A 388 -10.83 16.58 22.18
C ALA A 388 -12.30 16.37 21.75
N VAL A 389 -12.66 16.68 20.50
CA VAL A 389 -14.01 16.43 19.94
C VAL A 389 -14.21 14.96 19.57
N LYS A 390 -13.14 14.15 19.47
CA LYS A 390 -13.19 12.72 19.15
C LYS A 390 -13.27 11.78 20.37
N GLU A 391 -13.41 12.29 21.57
CA GLU A 391 -13.62 11.47 22.79
C GLU A 391 -14.97 10.70 22.81
N GLU A 392 -15.84 10.87 21.82
CA GLU A 392 -17.12 10.15 21.72
C GLU A 392 -17.11 8.94 20.77
N GLU A 393 -16.01 8.62 20.10
CA GLU A 393 -15.91 7.46 19.21
C GLU A 393 -15.31 6.25 19.94
N GLY A 394 -16.15 5.32 20.27
CA GLY A 394 -16.14 3.96 20.78
C GLY A 394 -14.83 3.22 21.16
N PRO A 395 -14.95 2.05 21.81
CA PRO A 395 -13.85 1.29 22.44
C PRO A 395 -12.69 0.89 21.51
N GLY A 396 -12.85 1.00 20.20
CA GLY A 396 -11.79 0.74 19.22
C GLY A 396 -10.74 1.85 19.16
N PHE A 397 -11.10 3.10 19.41
CA PHE A 397 -10.18 4.23 19.33
C PHE A 397 -9.27 4.31 20.56
N GLU A 398 -9.80 4.08 21.76
CA GLU A 398 -9.04 3.99 23.01
C GLU A 398 -8.01 2.83 22.97
N ALA A 399 -8.36 1.73 22.29
CA ALA A 399 -7.47 0.60 22.08
C ALA A 399 -6.32 0.95 21.11
N LEU A 400 -6.62 1.68 20.04
CA LEU A 400 -5.62 2.14 19.07
C LEU A 400 -4.67 3.16 19.68
N GLU A 401 -5.19 4.10 20.48
CA GLU A 401 -4.42 5.11 21.20
C GLU A 401 -3.41 4.46 22.15
N ARG A 402 -3.86 3.49 22.97
CA ARG A 402 -2.97 2.72 23.87
C ARG A 402 -1.89 1.94 23.11
N LEU A 403 -2.21 1.40 21.93
CA LEU A 403 -1.21 0.75 21.09
C LEU A 403 -0.18 1.74 20.54
N CYS A 404 -0.63 2.92 20.10
CA CYS A 404 0.26 3.99 19.61
C CYS A 404 1.15 4.54 20.74
N GLU A 405 0.62 4.71 21.96
CA GLU A 405 1.43 5.10 23.13
C GLU A 405 2.50 4.06 23.46
N GLN A 406 2.15 2.77 23.47
CA GLN A 406 3.13 1.70 23.72
C GLN A 406 4.18 1.64 22.61
N TYR A 407 3.78 1.86 21.35
CA TYR A 407 4.74 1.96 20.24
C TYR A 407 5.71 3.11 20.45
N TYR A 408 5.21 4.31 20.73
CA TYR A 408 6.04 5.51 20.93
C TYR A 408 7.01 5.39 22.11
N ILE A 409 6.56 4.81 23.23
CA ILE A 409 7.39 4.65 24.44
C ILE A 409 8.53 3.64 24.23
N TYR A 410 8.30 2.60 23.45
CA TYR A 410 9.22 1.48 23.28
C TYR A 410 9.86 1.38 21.89
N GLU A 411 9.64 2.38 21.03
CA GLU A 411 10.24 2.45 19.70
C GLU A 411 11.77 2.35 19.77
N GLY A 412 12.33 1.41 18.99
CA GLY A 412 13.77 1.15 18.97
C GLY A 412 14.32 0.34 20.14
N THR A 413 13.45 -0.22 21.01
CA THR A 413 13.84 -1.11 22.10
C THR A 413 13.44 -2.56 21.84
N ASP A 414 14.18 -3.52 22.41
CA ASP A 414 13.86 -4.95 22.35
C ASP A 414 12.50 -5.31 23.01
N ASN A 415 11.94 -4.39 23.78
CA ASN A 415 10.68 -4.56 24.52
C ASN A 415 9.43 -4.17 23.72
N LEU A 416 9.58 -3.58 22.52
CA LEU A 416 8.43 -3.09 21.72
C LEU A 416 7.46 -4.22 21.38
N GLN A 417 7.94 -5.33 20.81
CA GLN A 417 7.08 -6.46 20.42
C GLN A 417 6.35 -7.14 21.60
N PRO A 418 7.01 -7.44 22.72
CA PRO A 418 6.34 -8.02 23.88
C PRO A 418 5.27 -7.11 24.48
N ARG A 419 5.48 -5.79 24.47
CA ARG A 419 4.52 -4.80 25.02
C ARG A 419 3.30 -4.63 24.15
N ILE A 420 3.48 -4.48 22.83
CA ILE A 420 2.37 -4.42 21.87
C ILE A 420 1.56 -5.71 21.94
N LEU A 421 2.21 -6.88 21.93
CA LEU A 421 1.51 -8.17 22.04
C LEU A 421 0.72 -8.29 23.34
N LYS A 422 1.27 -7.81 24.46
CA LYS A 422 0.58 -7.81 25.76
C LYS A 422 -0.67 -6.92 25.72
N GLU A 423 -0.57 -5.73 25.10
CA GLU A 423 -1.70 -4.80 25.02
C GLU A 423 -2.80 -5.34 24.07
N VAL A 424 -2.42 -5.91 22.91
CA VAL A 424 -3.37 -6.59 22.01
C VAL A 424 -4.09 -7.73 22.74
N LYS A 425 -3.37 -8.58 23.49
CA LYS A 425 -3.97 -9.65 24.30
C LYS A 425 -4.91 -9.10 25.37
N SER A 426 -4.56 -7.99 26.00
CA SER A 426 -5.40 -7.33 27.02
C SER A 426 -6.71 -6.82 26.41
N ILE A 427 -6.65 -6.16 25.25
CA ILE A 427 -7.82 -5.64 24.53
C ILE A 427 -8.73 -6.80 24.09
N VAL A 428 -8.18 -7.82 23.47
CA VAL A 428 -8.93 -8.99 23.02
C VAL A 428 -9.58 -9.71 24.21
N SER A 429 -8.86 -9.90 25.32
CA SER A 429 -9.40 -10.55 26.51
C SER A 429 -10.49 -9.69 27.18
N GLY A 430 -10.35 -8.35 27.16
CA GLY A 430 -11.36 -7.43 27.67
C GLY A 430 -12.68 -7.52 26.88
N LEU A 431 -12.61 -7.44 25.55
CA LEU A 431 -13.78 -7.60 24.69
C LEU A 431 -14.42 -9.00 24.80
N ARG A 432 -13.62 -10.03 25.08
CA ARG A 432 -14.06 -11.42 25.21
C ARG A 432 -14.75 -11.73 26.53
N SER A 433 -14.19 -11.32 27.67
CA SER A 433 -14.59 -11.80 29.00
C SER A 433 -15.15 -10.71 29.91
N ASP A 434 -14.81 -9.44 29.71
CA ASP A 434 -15.25 -8.36 30.58
C ASP A 434 -16.65 -7.86 30.21
N LYS A 435 -17.63 -8.13 31.10
CA LYS A 435 -19.00 -7.66 30.93
C LYS A 435 -19.11 -6.13 30.86
N LYS A 436 -18.23 -5.39 31.55
CA LYS A 436 -18.24 -3.92 31.54
C LYS A 436 -17.78 -3.37 30.20
N VAL A 437 -16.75 -3.99 29.60
CA VAL A 437 -16.24 -3.59 28.28
C VAL A 437 -17.29 -3.87 27.20
N ARG A 438 -17.93 -5.03 27.24
CA ARG A 438 -19.03 -5.36 26.33
C ARG A 438 -20.22 -4.41 26.48
N LYS A 439 -20.60 -4.12 27.72
CA LYS A 439 -21.68 -3.16 27.97
C LYS A 439 -21.37 -1.76 27.43
N ARG A 440 -20.13 -1.28 27.58
CA ARG A 440 -19.70 -0.01 26.97
C ARG A 440 -19.80 -0.04 25.45
N LEU A 441 -19.47 -1.17 24.80
CA LEU A 441 -19.65 -1.33 23.35
C LEU A 441 -21.14 -1.23 22.96
N GLU A 442 -22.01 -1.93 23.71
CA GLU A 442 -23.47 -1.85 23.49
C GLU A 442 -23.99 -0.42 23.72
N ASP A 443 -23.57 0.23 24.80
CA ASP A 443 -23.94 1.63 25.12
C ASP A 443 -23.45 2.61 24.03
N THR A 444 -22.29 2.34 23.44
CA THR A 444 -21.77 3.15 22.32
C THR A 444 -22.57 2.93 21.05
N LEU A 445 -22.93 1.67 20.74
CA LEU A 445 -23.80 1.36 19.63
C LEU A 445 -25.19 1.97 19.80
N ASP A 446 -25.74 1.93 21.00
CA ASP A 446 -27.02 2.55 21.30
C ASP A 446 -27.00 4.07 21.08
N LYS A 447 -25.92 4.74 21.47
CA LYS A 447 -25.75 6.18 21.20
C LYS A 447 -25.62 6.49 19.70
N ARG A 448 -24.86 5.67 18.97
CA ARG A 448 -24.61 5.88 17.54
C ARG A 448 -25.82 5.54 16.68
N GLU A 449 -26.53 4.47 17.03
CA GLU A 449 -27.59 3.87 16.21
C GLU A 449 -28.96 3.90 16.94
N ASN A 450 -29.31 5.03 17.53
CA ASN A 450 -30.62 5.30 18.10
C ASN A 450 -31.20 4.19 19.00
N GLY A 451 -30.36 3.62 19.89
CA GLY A 451 -30.79 2.61 20.85
C GLY A 451 -30.90 1.21 20.27
N VAL A 452 -30.11 0.88 19.24
CA VAL A 452 -30.21 -0.39 18.48
C VAL A 452 -30.13 -1.63 19.37
N MET A 453 -29.21 -1.67 20.35
CA MET A 453 -29.01 -2.84 21.22
C MET A 453 -30.14 -2.97 22.24
N THR A 454 -30.59 -1.85 22.80
CA THR A 454 -31.72 -1.79 23.72
C THR A 454 -33.01 -2.26 23.04
N LYS A 455 -33.29 -1.78 21.84
CA LYS A 455 -34.44 -2.20 21.03
C LYS A 455 -34.33 -3.67 20.61
N LEU A 456 -33.15 -4.10 20.15
CA LEU A 456 -32.93 -5.49 19.74
C LEU A 456 -33.17 -6.47 20.89
N ARG A 457 -32.75 -6.13 22.11
CA ARG A 457 -32.98 -6.96 23.30
C ARG A 457 -34.46 -7.01 23.69
N SER A 458 -35.23 -5.94 23.47
CA SER A 458 -36.69 -5.90 23.73
C SER A 458 -37.47 -6.71 22.69
N GLU A 459 -37.07 -6.63 21.42
CA GLU A 459 -37.77 -7.32 20.32
C GLU A 459 -37.46 -8.83 20.26
N PHE A 460 -36.25 -9.22 20.68
CA PHE A 460 -35.80 -10.61 20.61
C PHE A 460 -35.39 -11.19 21.97
N PRO A 461 -36.25 -11.18 23.00
CA PRO A 461 -35.88 -11.61 24.36
C PRO A 461 -35.49 -13.08 24.47
N SER A 462 -35.85 -13.89 23.47
CA SER A 462 -35.50 -15.33 23.42
C SER A 462 -34.10 -15.61 22.87
N TRP A 463 -33.38 -14.60 22.40
CA TRP A 463 -32.04 -14.79 21.86
C TRP A 463 -31.04 -15.08 22.97
N LYS A 464 -30.02 -15.87 22.63
CA LYS A 464 -28.90 -16.13 23.53
C LYS A 464 -27.96 -14.92 23.57
N GLU A 465 -27.27 -14.74 24.69
CA GLU A 465 -26.28 -13.67 24.85
C GLU A 465 -25.21 -13.66 23.76
N GLU A 466 -24.82 -14.84 23.27
CA GLU A 466 -23.89 -14.96 22.13
C GLU A 466 -24.44 -14.37 20.81
N ASP A 467 -25.75 -14.36 20.60
CA ASP A 467 -26.36 -13.80 19.41
C ASP A 467 -26.39 -12.25 19.49
N PHE A 468 -26.63 -11.71 20.68
CA PHE A 468 -26.50 -10.27 20.95
C PHE A 468 -25.05 -9.79 20.79
N GLN A 469 -24.09 -10.54 21.29
CA GLN A 469 -22.66 -10.24 21.11
C GLN A 469 -22.26 -10.28 19.63
N LEU A 470 -22.71 -11.29 18.89
CA LEU A 470 -22.45 -11.40 17.46
C LEU A 470 -23.04 -10.21 16.70
N TYR A 471 -24.27 -9.82 17.06
CA TYR A 471 -24.91 -8.63 16.49
C TYR A 471 -24.10 -7.38 16.80
N ALA A 472 -23.74 -7.15 18.06
CA ALA A 472 -22.98 -6.00 18.51
C ALA A 472 -21.62 -5.87 17.80
N PHE A 473 -20.87 -6.98 17.68
CA PHE A 473 -19.59 -6.96 16.97
C PHE A 473 -19.74 -6.68 15.48
N THR A 474 -20.80 -7.23 14.84
CA THR A 474 -21.06 -7.00 13.42
C THR A 474 -21.49 -5.56 13.17
N ALA A 475 -22.42 -5.03 13.96
CA ALA A 475 -22.89 -3.64 13.88
C ALA A 475 -21.80 -2.62 14.26
N ALA A 476 -20.81 -3.01 15.07
CA ALA A 476 -19.62 -2.20 15.34
C ALA A 476 -18.61 -2.20 14.17
N GLY A 477 -18.83 -2.95 13.09
CA GLY A 477 -17.98 -2.99 11.92
C GLY A 477 -16.76 -3.91 12.06
N PHE A 478 -16.73 -4.84 13.04
CA PHE A 478 -15.63 -5.78 13.16
C PHE A 478 -15.61 -6.79 12.01
N SER A 479 -14.42 -7.05 11.47
CA SER A 479 -14.26 -8.06 10.42
C SER A 479 -14.61 -9.47 10.94
N THR A 480 -15.05 -10.34 10.04
CA THR A 480 -15.32 -11.76 10.35
C THR A 480 -14.12 -12.43 11.01
N THR A 481 -12.90 -12.04 10.64
CA THR A 481 -11.65 -12.54 11.27
C THR A 481 -11.55 -12.10 12.73
N THR A 482 -11.83 -10.85 13.02
CA THR A 482 -11.82 -10.30 14.38
C THR A 482 -12.90 -10.95 15.24
N ILE A 483 -14.12 -11.07 14.70
CA ILE A 483 -15.24 -11.70 15.40
C ILE A 483 -14.93 -13.19 15.69
N SER A 484 -14.31 -13.90 14.74
CA SER A 484 -13.83 -15.27 14.91
C SER A 484 -12.88 -15.40 16.11
N ALA A 485 -11.91 -14.47 16.22
CA ALA A 485 -10.97 -14.44 17.34
C ALA A 485 -11.65 -14.08 18.68
N LEU A 486 -12.59 -13.12 18.68
CA LEU A 486 -13.32 -12.69 19.88
C LEU A 486 -14.27 -13.75 20.41
N MET A 487 -14.92 -14.50 19.52
CA MET A 487 -15.93 -15.52 19.88
C MET A 487 -15.36 -16.94 19.94
N GLU A 488 -14.07 -17.15 19.64
CA GLU A 488 -13.41 -18.48 19.58
C GLU A 488 -14.14 -19.48 18.67
N LYS A 489 -14.58 -19.00 17.51
CA LYS A 489 -15.27 -19.83 16.51
C LYS A 489 -14.56 -19.70 15.18
N GLU A 490 -14.61 -20.74 14.37
CA GLU A 490 -14.08 -20.67 13.00
C GLU A 490 -14.81 -19.60 12.16
N LYS A 491 -14.10 -19.00 11.20
CA LYS A 491 -14.65 -17.95 10.32
C LYS A 491 -15.90 -18.42 9.57
N SER A 492 -15.90 -19.66 9.10
CA SER A 492 -17.03 -20.33 8.45
C SER A 492 -18.26 -20.38 9.35
N VAL A 493 -18.05 -20.66 10.65
CA VAL A 493 -19.12 -20.67 11.65
C VAL A 493 -19.65 -19.26 11.90
N ILE A 494 -18.78 -18.27 12.03
CA ILE A 494 -19.19 -16.86 12.21
C ILE A 494 -20.01 -16.39 11.02
N TYR A 495 -19.50 -16.63 9.80
CA TYR A 495 -20.22 -16.25 8.57
C TYR A 495 -21.62 -16.84 8.53
N ASN A 496 -21.74 -18.16 8.76
CA ASN A 496 -23.04 -18.85 8.79
C ASN A 496 -23.95 -18.34 9.92
N ARG A 497 -23.37 -18.00 11.09
CA ARG A 497 -24.17 -17.44 12.21
C ARG A 497 -24.68 -16.04 11.90
N VAL A 498 -23.86 -15.16 11.31
CA VAL A 498 -24.29 -13.82 10.86
C VAL A 498 -25.38 -13.94 9.81
N TRP A 499 -25.21 -14.84 8.84
CA TRP A 499 -26.23 -15.08 7.83
C TRP A 499 -27.57 -15.54 8.44
N ARG A 500 -27.53 -16.50 9.36
CA ARG A 500 -28.74 -16.96 10.10
C ARG A 500 -29.34 -15.85 10.95
N LEU A 501 -28.52 -15.02 11.56
CA LEU A 501 -28.95 -13.90 12.40
C LEU A 501 -29.69 -12.87 11.54
N LYS A 502 -29.16 -12.51 10.38
CA LYS A 502 -29.85 -11.67 9.38
C LYS A 502 -31.18 -12.31 8.92
N GLY A 503 -31.17 -13.61 8.64
CA GLY A 503 -32.39 -14.35 8.26
C GLY A 503 -33.44 -14.36 9.38
N ARG A 504 -33.04 -14.49 10.64
CA ARG A 504 -33.99 -14.43 11.80
C ARG A 504 -34.59 -13.04 11.94
N ILE A 505 -33.83 -11.98 11.73
CA ILE A 505 -34.32 -10.59 11.75
C ILE A 505 -35.28 -10.37 10.56
N SER A 506 -34.86 -10.72 9.37
CA SER A 506 -35.65 -10.53 8.14
C SER A 506 -37.01 -11.24 8.19
N ASN A 507 -37.05 -12.44 8.79
CA ASN A 507 -38.26 -13.25 8.91
C ASN A 507 -39.08 -12.96 10.19
N SER A 508 -38.65 -11.98 11.01
CA SER A 508 -39.38 -11.62 12.22
C SER A 508 -40.59 -10.73 11.89
N ALA A 509 -41.54 -10.68 12.83
CA ALA A 509 -42.68 -9.80 12.76
C ALA A 509 -42.37 -8.37 13.27
N SER A 510 -41.13 -8.07 13.60
CA SER A 510 -40.70 -6.76 14.11
C SER A 510 -40.88 -5.66 13.05
N GLU A 511 -41.49 -4.55 13.44
CA GLU A 511 -41.61 -3.35 12.60
C GLU A 511 -40.27 -2.67 12.34
N GLU A 512 -39.27 -2.88 13.21
CA GLU A 512 -37.94 -2.28 13.11
C GLU A 512 -36.90 -3.22 12.42
N LYS A 513 -37.34 -4.30 11.75
CA LYS A 513 -36.44 -5.28 11.13
C LYS A 513 -35.46 -4.66 10.12
N ASP A 514 -35.94 -3.71 9.31
CA ASP A 514 -35.11 -3.05 8.29
C ASP A 514 -34.05 -2.14 8.95
N PHE A 515 -34.37 -1.53 10.08
CA PHE A 515 -33.42 -0.78 10.88
C PHE A 515 -32.32 -1.68 11.46
N PHE A 516 -32.69 -2.84 12.01
CA PHE A 516 -31.71 -3.79 12.54
C PHE A 516 -30.83 -4.38 11.43
N LEU A 517 -31.38 -4.64 10.24
CA LEU A 517 -30.59 -5.13 9.10
C LEU A 517 -29.63 -4.06 8.57
N ALA A 518 -30.08 -2.80 8.47
CA ALA A 518 -29.24 -1.69 8.05
C ALA A 518 -28.00 -1.51 8.93
N CYS A 519 -28.14 -1.68 10.25
CA CYS A 519 -27.00 -1.63 11.17
C CYS A 519 -25.99 -2.78 11.01
N LEU A 520 -26.35 -3.87 10.32
CA LEU A 520 -25.47 -5.00 10.02
C LEU A 520 -24.80 -4.91 8.64
N ASP A 521 -25.20 -3.95 7.81
CA ASP A 521 -24.70 -3.76 6.43
C ASP A 521 -23.77 -2.55 6.32
N ASN A 522 -23.56 -1.81 7.46
CA ASN A 522 -22.55 -0.76 7.60
C ASN A 522 -21.15 -1.41 7.86
#